data_536e1a814276e92a63ade74a8bc3ed75
#
_entry.id   536e1a814276e92a63ade74a8bc3ed75
#
_cell.length_a   1.000
_cell.length_b   1.000
_cell.length_c   1.000
_cell.angle_alpha   90.00
_cell.angle_beta   90.00
_cell.angle_gamma   90.00
#
_symmetry.space_group_name_H-M   'P 1'
#
loop_
_entity.id
_entity.type
_entity.pdbx_description
1 polymer ?
#
loop_
_entity_poly.entity_id
_entity_poly.type
_entity_poly.pdbx_seq_one_letter_code
_entity_poly.pdbx_strand_id
1 'polypeptide(L)'
;MKRIGYLHDKVYDIENIEKADDKARKYKSVRWGILKHDKNKQEENEKLSEQLKDLVYETSEYSTFKIYEPKERLIFRLPYYPDRITHHAIMNVMEPIWTKIFIKHTYSCIKDRGIHNVAYDLRAALTEHPNETLYCLKMDVRKFYPSINHDILCEIIKRKVKDASLLVLLIGIIYSADGVPIGNYLSQFFANLYLAYFDHWVKEELKCKFYFRYADDIVILSSDKNFLRTVLIAIKMYLKEVLDLRLKPNYQIFPVDDRGIDFVGYRFYHTHVLLRKSIKIRLFRLVKKYQSGKIDRQELRRRMQSYFGWLKFCNSKNLLRKIQRETGLRFSNWDGKKSNISRFYNKYIHVVDMVSYSKCFRVNFVYNNKSYYFESKSRELFYSLTRYSFPVNFKIRPYVRTKKSRNECTA
;
A
#
# COMPACT_ATOMS: atom_id res chain seq x y z
N MET A 1 -5.10 -9.98 24.18
CA MET A 1 -4.69 -10.55 22.87
C MET A 1 -3.63 -11.62 23.11
N LYS A 2 -3.70 -12.80 22.44
CA LYS A 2 -2.72 -13.90 22.65
C LYS A 2 -1.34 -13.49 22.09
N ARG A 3 -0.28 -13.59 22.89
CA ARG A 3 1.12 -13.36 22.51
C ARG A 3 1.70 -14.59 21.85
N ILE A 4 2.61 -14.41 20.87
CA ILE A 4 3.18 -15.48 20.05
C ILE A 4 4.68 -15.62 20.40
N GLY A 5 5.16 -16.85 20.58
CA GLY A 5 6.56 -17.21 20.79
C GLY A 5 7.05 -18.17 19.72
N TYR A 6 8.28 -18.66 19.85
CA TYR A 6 8.94 -19.58 18.91
C TYR A 6 8.99 -19.03 17.48
N LEU A 7 9.38 -17.77 17.36
CA LEU A 7 9.47 -17.03 16.09
C LEU A 7 10.91 -16.82 15.66
N HIS A 8 11.84 -16.71 16.62
CA HIS A 8 13.24 -16.45 16.35
C HIS A 8 13.88 -17.56 15.53
N ASP A 9 13.60 -18.83 15.85
CA ASP A 9 14.09 -20.00 15.11
C ASP A 9 13.74 -19.92 13.62
N LYS A 10 12.54 -19.41 13.31
CA LYS A 10 12.09 -19.21 11.92
C LYS A 10 12.77 -18.04 11.23
N VAL A 11 13.33 -17.08 11.98
CA VAL A 11 14.02 -15.92 11.40
C VAL A 11 15.40 -16.31 10.91
N TYR A 12 16.18 -17.03 11.72
CA TYR A 12 17.54 -17.45 11.39
C TYR A 12 17.61 -18.74 10.56
N ASP A 13 16.51 -19.47 10.39
CA ASP A 13 16.44 -20.65 9.51
C ASP A 13 17.06 -20.33 8.14
N ILE A 14 18.01 -21.18 7.71
CA ILE A 14 18.75 -20.96 6.46
C ILE A 14 17.83 -20.86 5.23
N GLU A 15 16.76 -21.67 5.18
CA GLU A 15 15.78 -21.56 4.10
C GLU A 15 15.08 -20.20 4.09
N ASN A 16 14.83 -19.62 5.29
CA ASN A 16 14.27 -18.30 5.41
C ASN A 16 15.22 -17.20 5.00
N ILE A 17 16.52 -17.33 5.31
CA ILE A 17 17.59 -16.42 4.88
C ILE A 17 17.70 -16.41 3.37
N GLU A 18 17.70 -17.57 2.71
CA GLU A 18 17.72 -17.68 1.26
C GLU A 18 16.50 -17.04 0.60
N LYS A 19 15.30 -17.31 1.13
CA LYS A 19 14.05 -16.64 0.71
C LYS A 19 14.11 -15.13 0.91
N ALA A 20 14.77 -14.67 1.98
CA ALA A 20 14.93 -13.25 2.28
C ALA A 20 15.88 -12.59 1.28
N ASP A 21 17.00 -13.24 0.94
CA ASP A 21 17.93 -12.79 -0.08
C ASP A 21 17.21 -12.66 -1.44
N ASP A 22 16.47 -13.68 -1.87
CA ASP A 22 15.71 -13.65 -3.13
C ASP A 22 14.69 -12.49 -3.18
N LYS A 23 14.00 -12.23 -2.07
CA LYS A 23 13.09 -11.09 -1.98
C LYS A 23 13.81 -9.75 -1.98
N ALA A 24 14.96 -9.64 -1.29
CA ALA A 24 15.74 -8.41 -1.16
C ALA A 24 16.32 -7.96 -2.51
N ARG A 25 16.74 -8.91 -3.35
CA ARG A 25 17.34 -8.66 -4.67
C ARG A 25 16.36 -8.44 -5.81
N LYS A 26 15.09 -8.74 -5.61
CA LYS A 26 14.06 -8.66 -6.65
C LYS A 26 14.08 -7.33 -7.39
N TYR A 27 14.23 -7.37 -8.72
CA TYR A 27 14.36 -6.19 -9.62
C TYR A 27 15.61 -5.32 -9.38
N LYS A 28 16.64 -5.83 -8.71
CA LYS A 28 17.85 -5.06 -8.36
C LYS A 28 19.16 -5.87 -8.54
N SER A 29 19.12 -7.00 -9.22
CA SER A 29 20.24 -7.97 -9.34
C SER A 29 21.57 -7.37 -9.82
N VAL A 30 21.53 -6.28 -10.59
CA VAL A 30 22.73 -5.60 -11.10
C VAL A 30 23.36 -4.58 -10.14
N ARG A 31 22.86 -4.45 -8.90
CA ARG A 31 23.42 -3.49 -7.93
C ARG A 31 24.70 -4.05 -7.30
N TRP A 32 25.69 -3.19 -7.13
CA TRP A 32 27.02 -3.54 -6.62
C TRP A 32 26.97 -4.39 -5.33
N GLY A 33 26.17 -4.01 -4.34
CA GLY A 33 26.05 -4.76 -3.09
C GLY A 33 25.54 -6.20 -3.28
N ILE A 34 24.67 -6.43 -4.27
CA ILE A 34 24.19 -7.78 -4.62
C ILE A 34 25.27 -8.54 -5.36
N LEU A 35 25.93 -7.94 -6.36
CA LEU A 35 27.04 -8.55 -7.08
C LEU A 35 28.23 -8.91 -6.16
N LYS A 36 28.47 -8.11 -5.11
CA LYS A 36 29.46 -8.42 -4.08
C LYS A 36 29.06 -9.68 -3.29
N HIS A 37 27.83 -9.71 -2.80
CA HIS A 37 27.27 -10.84 -2.04
C HIS A 37 27.24 -12.13 -2.87
N ASP A 38 26.93 -12.06 -4.17
CA ASP A 38 26.86 -13.22 -5.06
C ASP A 38 28.19 -13.98 -5.18
N LYS A 39 29.33 -13.37 -4.84
CA LYS A 39 30.65 -14.04 -4.87
C LYS A 39 30.80 -15.11 -3.80
N ASN A 40 30.17 -14.85 -2.60
CA ASN A 40 30.26 -15.72 -1.43
C ASN A 40 28.88 -15.97 -0.83
N LYS A 41 27.86 -16.04 -1.68
CA LYS A 41 26.44 -16.04 -1.27
C LYS A 41 26.12 -17.10 -0.21
N GLN A 42 26.58 -18.33 -0.42
CA GLN A 42 26.27 -19.44 0.49
C GLN A 42 26.93 -19.22 1.85
N GLU A 43 28.24 -18.96 1.88
CA GLU A 43 29.00 -18.72 3.10
C GLU A 43 28.46 -17.51 3.89
N GLU A 44 28.15 -16.38 3.18
CA GLU A 44 27.59 -15.20 3.82
C GLU A 44 26.19 -15.47 4.39
N ASN A 45 25.34 -16.24 3.72
CA ASN A 45 24.01 -16.61 4.23
C ASN A 45 24.09 -17.52 5.44
N GLU A 46 24.96 -18.54 5.43
CA GLU A 46 25.21 -19.42 6.57
C GLU A 46 25.73 -18.63 7.77
N LYS A 47 26.74 -17.78 7.56
CA LYS A 47 27.27 -16.87 8.59
C LYS A 47 26.20 -15.96 9.18
N LEU A 48 25.32 -15.40 8.34
CA LEU A 48 24.22 -14.56 8.80
C LEU A 48 23.22 -15.36 9.64
N SER A 49 22.91 -16.60 9.24
CA SER A 49 22.06 -17.50 10.00
C SER A 49 22.63 -17.73 11.41
N GLU A 50 23.93 -18.03 11.52
CA GLU A 50 24.63 -18.21 12.80
C GLU A 50 24.62 -16.92 13.63
N GLN A 51 24.95 -15.76 13.04
CA GLN A 51 24.92 -14.48 13.75
C GLN A 51 23.55 -14.15 14.32
N LEU A 52 22.47 -14.42 13.58
CA LEU A 52 21.11 -14.21 14.05
C LEU A 52 20.74 -15.20 15.15
N LYS A 53 21.13 -16.49 15.02
CA LYS A 53 20.90 -17.52 16.01
C LYS A 53 21.54 -17.17 17.34
N ASP A 54 22.79 -16.73 17.30
CA ASP A 54 23.61 -16.44 18.49
C ASP A 54 23.36 -15.02 19.05
N LEU A 55 22.45 -14.24 18.42
CA LEU A 55 22.11 -12.86 18.79
C LEU A 55 23.30 -11.89 18.77
N VAL A 56 24.29 -12.16 17.95
CA VAL A 56 25.48 -11.30 17.75
C VAL A 56 25.38 -10.40 16.51
N TYR A 57 24.24 -10.45 15.81
CA TYR A 57 23.97 -9.52 14.71
C TYR A 57 23.82 -8.10 15.23
N GLU A 58 24.56 -7.19 14.63
CA GLU A 58 24.44 -5.75 14.85
C GLU A 58 24.10 -5.05 13.54
N THR A 59 23.25 -4.01 13.61
CA THR A 59 22.91 -3.20 12.44
C THR A 59 24.16 -2.41 12.00
N SER A 60 24.51 -2.51 10.73
CA SER A 60 25.65 -1.79 10.15
C SER A 60 25.47 -0.27 10.23
N GLU A 61 26.56 0.46 10.10
CA GLU A 61 26.51 1.92 10.01
C GLU A 61 25.66 2.42 8.84
N TYR A 62 24.86 3.44 9.10
CA TYR A 62 24.03 4.07 8.10
C TYR A 62 24.81 5.02 7.20
N SER A 63 24.73 4.84 5.90
CA SER A 63 25.03 5.91 4.96
C SER A 63 23.79 6.78 4.74
N THR A 64 23.93 8.11 4.81
CA THR A 64 22.81 9.03 4.69
C THR A 64 22.93 9.90 3.45
N PHE A 65 21.79 10.23 2.84
CA PHE A 65 21.70 11.21 1.75
C PHE A 65 20.36 11.93 1.77
N LYS A 66 20.32 13.14 1.24
CA LYS A 66 19.10 13.93 1.16
C LYS A 66 18.41 13.77 -0.19
N ILE A 67 17.09 13.66 -0.17
CA ILE A 67 16.23 13.82 -1.35
C ILE A 67 15.38 15.07 -1.16
N TYR A 68 15.13 15.81 -2.26
CA TYR A 68 14.43 17.11 -2.22
C TYR A 68 13.04 17.08 -2.81
N GLU A 69 12.64 16.01 -3.52
CA GLU A 69 11.32 15.88 -4.11
C GLU A 69 10.50 14.75 -3.46
N PRO A 70 9.22 14.99 -3.13
CA PRO A 70 8.46 16.25 -3.15
C PRO A 70 8.76 17.18 -1.98
N LYS A 71 9.53 16.76 -0.99
CA LYS A 71 10.00 17.47 0.21
C LYS A 71 11.40 16.98 0.56
N GLU A 72 12.19 17.80 1.21
CA GLU A 72 13.47 17.39 1.78
C GLU A 72 13.25 16.25 2.80
N ARG A 73 14.00 15.17 2.61
CA ARG A 73 14.04 14.03 3.53
C ARG A 73 15.46 13.49 3.61
N LEU A 74 15.89 13.20 4.81
CA LEU A 74 17.09 12.42 5.07
C LEU A 74 16.75 10.95 4.89
N ILE A 75 17.47 10.26 4.01
CA ILE A 75 17.31 8.83 3.74
C ILE A 75 18.48 8.11 4.37
N PHE A 76 18.19 7.09 5.13
CA PHE A 76 19.13 6.19 5.76
C PHE A 76 19.27 4.92 4.91
N ARG A 77 20.49 4.57 4.57
CA ARG A 77 20.77 3.42 3.72
C ARG A 77 21.68 2.46 4.44
N LEU A 78 21.24 1.22 4.55
CA LEU A 78 22.01 0.07 4.99
C LEU A 78 22.63 -0.69 3.81
N PRO A 79 23.72 -1.42 4.03
CA PRO A 79 24.26 -2.38 3.08
C PRO A 79 23.23 -3.40 2.62
N TYR A 80 23.53 -4.10 1.51
CA TYR A 80 22.69 -5.21 1.09
C TYR A 80 22.81 -6.39 2.06
N TYR A 81 24.04 -6.85 2.27
CA TYR A 81 24.43 -7.83 3.27
C TYR A 81 25.15 -7.10 4.41
N PRO A 82 24.85 -7.40 5.67
CA PRO A 82 23.85 -8.36 6.14
C PRO A 82 22.41 -7.79 6.28
N ASP A 83 22.25 -6.47 6.36
CA ASP A 83 21.09 -5.80 6.91
C ASP A 83 19.81 -5.98 6.11
N ARG A 84 19.87 -5.82 4.77
CA ARG A 84 18.64 -5.95 3.97
C ARG A 84 18.12 -7.38 3.97
N ILE A 85 19.00 -8.38 3.99
CA ILE A 85 18.61 -9.78 4.11
C ILE A 85 17.97 -10.02 5.47
N THR A 86 18.58 -9.55 6.55
CA THR A 86 18.01 -9.63 7.91
C THR A 86 16.61 -9.01 8.00
N HIS A 87 16.44 -7.81 7.46
CA HIS A 87 15.12 -7.17 7.46
C HIS A 87 14.07 -7.98 6.68
N HIS A 88 14.45 -8.61 5.58
CA HIS A 88 13.55 -9.48 4.82
C HIS A 88 13.29 -10.80 5.55
N ALA A 89 14.28 -11.38 6.24
CA ALA A 89 14.11 -12.59 7.04
C ALA A 89 13.11 -12.37 8.18
N ILE A 90 13.25 -11.27 8.92
CA ILE A 90 12.29 -10.87 9.96
C ILE A 90 10.90 -10.67 9.35
N MET A 91 10.80 -9.97 8.23
CA MET A 91 9.51 -9.70 7.60
C MET A 91 8.83 -10.93 7.02
N ASN A 92 9.57 -11.94 6.56
CA ASN A 92 8.99 -13.21 6.14
C ASN A 92 8.17 -13.86 7.25
N VAL A 93 8.63 -13.74 8.50
CA VAL A 93 7.99 -14.32 9.70
C VAL A 93 6.94 -13.38 10.28
N MET A 94 7.23 -12.08 10.35
CA MET A 94 6.43 -11.12 11.11
C MET A 94 5.32 -10.45 10.30
N GLU A 95 5.45 -10.28 8.98
CA GLU A 95 4.44 -9.64 8.15
C GLU A 95 3.04 -10.27 8.30
N PRO A 96 2.88 -11.61 8.26
CA PRO A 96 1.57 -12.24 8.44
C PRO A 96 0.96 -12.01 9.82
N ILE A 97 1.81 -11.83 10.85
CA ILE A 97 1.40 -11.59 12.25
C ILE A 97 0.97 -10.13 12.40
N TRP A 98 1.82 -9.20 11.98
CA TRP A 98 1.58 -7.76 12.12
C TRP A 98 0.42 -7.27 11.25
N THR A 99 0.26 -7.81 10.05
CA THR A 99 -0.83 -7.42 9.14
C THR A 99 -2.21 -7.71 9.75
N LYS A 100 -2.34 -8.72 10.62
CA LYS A 100 -3.58 -9.04 11.34
C LYS A 100 -3.94 -8.03 12.44
N ILE A 101 -2.98 -7.20 12.87
CA ILE A 101 -3.22 -6.14 13.86
C ILE A 101 -3.85 -4.93 13.20
N PHE A 102 -3.54 -4.67 11.92
CA PHE A 102 -3.99 -3.48 11.22
C PHE A 102 -5.47 -3.57 10.85
N ILE A 103 -6.21 -2.50 11.09
CA ILE A 103 -7.60 -2.37 10.62
C ILE A 103 -7.64 -2.37 9.08
N LYS A 104 -8.82 -2.62 8.50
CA LYS A 104 -9.02 -2.62 7.05
C LYS A 104 -8.55 -1.33 6.37
N HIS A 105 -8.79 -0.17 7.02
CA HIS A 105 -8.54 1.16 6.46
C HIS A 105 -7.16 1.74 6.83
N THR A 106 -6.21 0.90 7.24
CA THR A 106 -4.79 1.21 7.30
C THR A 106 -4.14 0.85 5.97
N TYR A 107 -3.57 1.84 5.30
CA TYR A 107 -2.92 1.69 3.99
C TYR A 107 -1.45 2.12 4.07
N SER A 108 -0.70 1.88 3.02
CA SER A 108 0.74 2.10 2.90
C SER A 108 1.58 0.93 3.38
N CYS A 109 2.47 0.48 2.50
CA CYS A 109 3.47 -0.56 2.79
C CYS A 109 2.90 -1.92 3.25
N ILE A 110 1.62 -2.13 3.07
CA ILE A 110 0.92 -3.39 3.30
C ILE A 110 0.55 -3.97 1.94
N LYS A 111 0.79 -5.26 1.74
CA LYS A 111 0.44 -5.95 0.49
C LYS A 111 -1.05 -5.78 0.20
N ASP A 112 -1.38 -5.47 -1.04
CA ASP A 112 -2.74 -5.23 -1.53
C ASP A 112 -3.49 -4.06 -0.84
N ARG A 113 -2.77 -3.15 -0.14
CA ARG A 113 -3.32 -1.93 0.49
C ARG A 113 -2.53 -0.67 0.10
N GLY A 114 -2.38 -0.46 -1.20
CA GLY A 114 -1.65 0.68 -1.76
C GLY A 114 -2.50 1.94 -1.98
N ILE A 115 -1.90 2.93 -2.67
CA ILE A 115 -2.50 4.22 -3.02
C ILE A 115 -3.85 4.04 -3.74
N HIS A 116 -3.96 3.07 -4.62
CA HIS A 116 -5.18 2.87 -5.42
C HIS A 116 -6.32 2.25 -4.60
N ASN A 117 -5.99 1.41 -3.62
CA ASN A 117 -6.98 0.81 -2.73
C ASN A 117 -7.63 1.89 -1.85
N VAL A 118 -6.81 2.75 -1.20
CA VAL A 118 -7.37 3.85 -0.41
C VAL A 118 -8.14 4.85 -1.27
N ALA A 119 -7.67 5.13 -2.49
CA ALA A 119 -8.39 6.01 -3.42
C ALA A 119 -9.75 5.42 -3.82
N TYR A 120 -9.82 4.11 -4.00
CA TYR A 120 -11.07 3.40 -4.27
C TYR A 120 -12.02 3.47 -3.07
N ASP A 121 -11.55 3.10 -1.87
CA ASP A 121 -12.39 3.04 -0.67
C ASP A 121 -12.90 4.44 -0.26
N LEU A 122 -12.05 5.48 -0.36
CA LEU A 122 -12.46 6.86 -0.11
C LEU A 122 -13.50 7.34 -1.13
N ARG A 123 -13.30 7.01 -2.42
CA ARG A 123 -14.28 7.33 -3.46
C ARG A 123 -15.61 6.61 -3.22
N ALA A 124 -15.58 5.32 -2.86
CA ALA A 124 -16.78 4.56 -2.54
C ALA A 124 -17.55 5.20 -1.38
N ALA A 125 -16.85 5.56 -0.28
CA ALA A 125 -17.47 6.25 0.85
C ALA A 125 -18.17 7.55 0.44
N LEU A 126 -17.53 8.37 -0.41
CA LEU A 126 -18.12 9.63 -0.88
C LEU A 126 -19.30 9.43 -1.82
N THR A 127 -19.29 8.41 -2.70
CA THR A 127 -20.35 8.17 -3.67
C THR A 127 -21.54 7.41 -3.11
N GLU A 128 -21.29 6.49 -2.16
CA GLU A 128 -22.33 5.65 -1.57
C GLU A 128 -23.01 6.31 -0.35
N HIS A 129 -22.28 7.21 0.34
CA HIS A 129 -22.74 7.88 1.55
C HIS A 129 -22.58 9.42 1.47
N PRO A 130 -23.08 10.11 0.43
CA PRO A 130 -22.82 11.54 0.25
C PRO A 130 -23.34 12.37 1.43
N ASN A 131 -24.49 12.05 1.99
CA ASN A 131 -25.10 12.78 3.11
C ASN A 131 -24.38 12.55 4.46
N GLU A 132 -23.62 11.45 4.59
CA GLU A 132 -22.86 11.14 5.80
C GLU A 132 -21.41 11.65 5.75
N THR A 133 -20.96 12.16 4.59
CA THR A 133 -19.56 12.52 4.32
C THR A 133 -19.39 13.99 3.91
N LEU A 134 -20.29 14.88 4.39
CA LEU A 134 -20.34 16.30 4.02
C LEU A 134 -19.06 17.06 4.39
N TYR A 135 -18.44 16.74 5.52
CA TYR A 135 -17.24 17.38 6.03
C TYR A 135 -16.07 16.40 6.11
N CYS A 136 -14.88 16.93 5.87
CA CYS A 136 -13.62 16.22 5.98
C CYS A 136 -12.76 16.86 7.07
N LEU A 137 -12.29 16.05 8.04
CA LEU A 137 -11.15 16.37 8.88
C LEU A 137 -9.93 15.74 8.25
N LYS A 138 -9.00 16.59 7.81
CA LYS A 138 -7.71 16.17 7.28
C LYS A 138 -6.58 16.58 8.22
N MET A 139 -5.67 15.66 8.54
CA MET A 139 -4.54 15.88 9.42
C MET A 139 -3.34 15.02 9.02
N ASP A 140 -2.16 15.43 9.49
CA ASP A 140 -0.87 14.79 9.17
C ASP A 140 0.00 14.89 10.44
N VAL A 141 0.73 13.83 10.78
CA VAL A 141 1.62 13.81 11.95
C VAL A 141 2.92 14.57 11.64
N ARG A 142 3.36 15.39 12.58
CA ARG A 142 4.60 16.17 12.42
C ARG A 142 5.82 15.28 12.54
N LYS A 143 6.71 15.31 11.52
CA LYS A 143 7.97 14.55 11.48
C LYS A 143 7.81 13.09 11.94
N PHE A 144 6.76 12.39 11.46
CA PHE A 144 6.31 11.12 12.00
C PHE A 144 7.45 10.13 12.26
N TYR A 145 8.20 9.72 11.25
CA TYR A 145 9.27 8.73 11.39
C TYR A 145 10.36 9.13 12.41
N PRO A 146 10.91 10.36 12.38
CA PRO A 146 11.88 10.78 13.37
C PRO A 146 11.33 10.99 14.80
N SER A 147 10.00 11.10 14.94
CA SER A 147 9.34 11.35 16.23
C SER A 147 8.82 10.07 16.88
N ILE A 148 9.03 8.90 16.29
CA ILE A 148 8.63 7.63 16.90
C ILE A 148 9.51 7.37 18.11
N ASN A 149 8.88 7.24 19.28
CA ASN A 149 9.53 6.91 20.53
C ASN A 149 9.80 5.40 20.58
N HIS A 150 11.06 5.02 20.84
CA HIS A 150 11.51 3.61 20.80
C HIS A 150 10.88 2.77 21.91
N ASP A 151 10.77 3.32 23.13
CA ASP A 151 10.20 2.58 24.26
C ASP A 151 8.74 2.24 24.00
N ILE A 152 7.96 3.22 23.52
CA ILE A 152 6.53 3.01 23.16
C ILE A 152 6.43 1.98 22.04
N LEU A 153 7.29 2.06 21.00
CA LEU A 153 7.29 1.08 19.91
C LEU A 153 7.61 -0.33 20.41
N CYS A 154 8.59 -0.47 21.29
CA CYS A 154 8.95 -1.75 21.89
C CYS A 154 7.79 -2.33 22.69
N GLU A 155 7.10 -1.52 23.51
CA GLU A 155 5.92 -1.94 24.25
C GLU A 155 4.77 -2.38 23.31
N ILE A 156 4.55 -1.67 22.21
CA ILE A 156 3.56 -2.06 21.19
C ILE A 156 3.91 -3.44 20.60
N ILE A 157 5.17 -3.69 20.27
CA ILE A 157 5.63 -4.97 19.71
C ILE A 157 5.48 -6.10 20.74
N LYS A 158 5.84 -5.87 22.01
CA LYS A 158 5.71 -6.82 23.12
C LYS A 158 4.26 -7.25 23.37
N ARG A 159 3.26 -6.44 23.04
CA ARG A 159 1.84 -6.82 23.12
C ARG A 159 1.50 -8.06 22.29
N LYS A 160 2.27 -8.35 21.23
CA LYS A 160 2.01 -9.46 20.32
C LYS A 160 3.10 -10.52 20.32
N VAL A 161 4.34 -10.12 20.57
CA VAL A 161 5.52 -11.00 20.60
C VAL A 161 5.92 -11.29 22.04
N LYS A 162 6.11 -12.58 22.38
CA LYS A 162 6.64 -13.02 23.67
C LYS A 162 8.02 -13.70 23.56
N ASP A 163 8.51 -13.89 22.32
CA ASP A 163 9.79 -14.50 22.01
C ASP A 163 10.92 -13.56 22.42
N ALA A 164 11.66 -13.92 23.46
CA ALA A 164 12.70 -13.04 24.03
C ALA A 164 13.84 -12.77 23.04
N SER A 165 14.31 -13.80 22.36
CA SER A 165 15.40 -13.69 21.38
C SER A 165 15.02 -12.80 20.20
N LEU A 166 13.80 -12.99 19.66
CA LEU A 166 13.30 -12.08 18.60
C LEU A 166 13.14 -10.65 19.09
N LEU A 167 12.70 -10.44 20.35
CA LEU A 167 12.59 -9.09 20.91
C LEU A 167 13.96 -8.43 21.04
N VAL A 168 15.01 -9.13 21.46
CA VAL A 168 16.39 -8.62 21.51
C VAL A 168 16.82 -8.14 20.13
N LEU A 169 16.64 -8.95 19.10
CA LEU A 169 16.96 -8.59 17.70
C LEU A 169 16.18 -7.35 17.22
N LEU A 170 14.87 -7.32 17.46
CA LEU A 170 14.02 -6.19 17.04
C LEU A 170 14.38 -4.90 17.78
N ILE A 171 14.65 -4.97 19.08
CA ILE A 171 15.07 -3.83 19.91
C ILE A 171 16.42 -3.29 19.41
N GLY A 172 17.41 -4.15 19.15
CA GLY A 172 18.68 -3.73 18.58
C GLY A 172 18.52 -2.96 17.27
N ILE A 173 17.63 -3.41 16.37
CA ILE A 173 17.33 -2.70 15.11
C ILE A 173 16.59 -1.37 15.36
N ILE A 174 15.66 -1.32 16.31
CA ILE A 174 14.90 -0.10 16.64
C ILE A 174 15.83 0.99 17.18
N TYR A 175 16.74 0.63 18.07
CA TYR A 175 17.68 1.57 18.68
C TYR A 175 18.91 1.90 17.82
N SER A 176 19.02 1.33 16.62
CA SER A 176 20.16 1.58 15.70
C SER A 176 20.25 3.00 15.13
N ALA A 177 19.19 3.80 15.25
CA ALA A 177 19.14 5.20 14.80
C ALA A 177 18.05 5.96 15.55
N ASP A 178 18.13 7.31 15.57
CA ASP A 178 17.11 8.17 16.17
C ASP A 178 15.75 8.00 15.43
N GLY A 179 14.70 7.78 16.19
CA GLY A 179 13.37 7.48 15.66
C GLY A 179 13.38 6.22 14.80
N VAL A 180 12.64 6.22 13.73
CA VAL A 180 12.60 5.10 12.76
C VAL A 180 13.14 5.57 11.41
N PRO A 181 14.31 5.06 10.96
CA PRO A 181 15.03 5.60 9.81
C PRO A 181 14.27 5.37 8.50
N ILE A 182 14.08 6.44 7.71
CA ILE A 182 13.46 6.38 6.38
C ILE A 182 14.43 5.72 5.41
N GLY A 183 14.07 4.57 4.86
CA GLY A 183 14.88 3.81 3.89
C GLY A 183 15.03 2.34 4.24
N ASN A 184 14.81 1.96 5.49
CA ASN A 184 14.80 0.57 5.91
C ASN A 184 13.45 -0.08 5.65
N TYR A 185 13.48 -1.37 5.34
CA TYR A 185 12.26 -2.12 5.03
C TYR A 185 11.35 -2.30 6.27
N LEU A 186 11.92 -2.62 7.43
CA LEU A 186 11.20 -2.74 8.70
C LEU A 186 10.57 -1.41 9.15
N SER A 187 11.21 -0.28 8.90
CA SER A 187 10.75 1.04 9.33
C SER A 187 9.31 1.34 8.95
N GLN A 188 8.88 0.87 7.78
CA GLN A 188 7.53 1.08 7.28
C GLN A 188 6.49 0.30 8.08
N PHE A 189 6.83 -0.91 8.53
CA PHE A 189 5.97 -1.72 9.39
C PHE A 189 5.96 -1.21 10.81
N PHE A 190 7.11 -0.82 11.34
CA PHE A 190 7.21 -0.19 12.67
C PHE A 190 6.34 1.08 12.75
N ALA A 191 6.38 1.93 11.73
CA ALA A 191 5.54 3.11 11.65
C ALA A 191 4.04 2.77 11.61
N ASN A 192 3.64 1.73 10.89
CA ASN A 192 2.24 1.27 10.87
C ASN A 192 1.83 0.64 12.21
N LEU A 193 2.72 -0.14 12.87
CA LEU A 193 2.47 -0.72 14.17
C LEU A 193 2.29 0.35 15.25
N TYR A 194 3.10 1.41 15.20
CA TYR A 194 3.05 2.51 16.15
C TYR A 194 1.67 3.17 16.21
N LEU A 195 0.99 3.25 15.07
CA LEU A 195 -0.38 3.81 14.98
C LEU A 195 -1.48 2.73 14.96
N ALA A 196 -1.16 1.44 15.07
CA ALA A 196 -2.17 0.40 14.91
C ALA A 196 -3.27 0.46 15.98
N TYR A 197 -2.90 0.60 17.25
CA TYR A 197 -3.88 0.71 18.35
C TYR A 197 -4.61 2.06 18.36
N PHE A 198 -3.96 3.11 17.88
CA PHE A 198 -4.62 4.39 17.61
C PHE A 198 -5.72 4.24 16.54
N ASP A 199 -5.46 3.48 15.45
CA ASP A 199 -6.47 3.21 14.42
C ASP A 199 -7.69 2.48 15.00
N HIS A 200 -7.47 1.48 15.86
CA HIS A 200 -8.53 0.76 16.57
C HIS A 200 -9.33 1.70 17.47
N TRP A 201 -8.64 2.49 18.28
CA TRP A 201 -9.28 3.46 19.17
C TRP A 201 -10.15 4.48 18.41
N VAL A 202 -9.66 5.02 17.28
CA VAL A 202 -10.45 5.94 16.44
C VAL A 202 -11.72 5.27 15.89
N LYS A 203 -11.63 3.98 15.52
CA LYS A 203 -12.75 3.21 14.96
C LYS A 203 -13.72 2.71 16.03
N GLU A 204 -13.21 2.23 17.12
CA GLU A 204 -13.98 1.46 18.12
C GLU A 204 -14.48 2.34 19.25
N GLU A 205 -13.69 3.32 19.72
CA GLU A 205 -14.07 4.22 20.80
C GLU A 205 -14.66 5.53 20.29
N LEU A 206 -13.98 6.23 19.37
CA LEU A 206 -14.50 7.45 18.78
C LEU A 206 -15.59 7.21 17.74
N LYS A 207 -15.87 5.94 17.38
CA LYS A 207 -16.92 5.54 16.42
C LYS A 207 -16.83 6.25 15.06
N CYS A 208 -15.62 6.61 14.62
CA CYS A 208 -15.41 7.25 13.32
C CYS A 208 -15.71 6.28 12.19
N LYS A 209 -16.91 6.33 11.59
CA LYS A 209 -17.37 5.42 10.52
C LYS A 209 -16.45 5.49 9.30
N PHE A 210 -16.13 6.67 8.83
CA PHE A 210 -15.30 6.92 7.65
C PHE A 210 -13.92 7.42 8.07
N TYR A 211 -13.00 6.50 8.28
CA TYR A 211 -11.61 6.75 8.67
C TYR A 211 -10.66 6.10 7.67
N PHE A 212 -9.68 6.86 7.17
CA PHE A 212 -8.68 6.39 6.21
C PHE A 212 -7.30 6.91 6.61
N ARG A 213 -6.32 6.01 6.75
CA ARG A 213 -4.94 6.38 7.06
C ARG A 213 -3.98 5.83 6.02
N TYR A 214 -3.16 6.73 5.46
CA TYR A 214 -2.05 6.37 4.59
C TYR A 214 -0.74 6.84 5.23
N ALA A 215 -0.01 5.95 5.90
CA ALA A 215 1.12 6.27 6.76
C ALA A 215 0.73 7.30 7.84
N ASP A 216 1.23 8.53 7.74
CA ASP A 216 0.99 9.67 8.63
C ASP A 216 -0.15 10.60 8.18
N ASP A 217 -0.69 10.42 6.98
CA ASP A 217 -1.77 11.24 6.40
C ASP A 217 -3.14 10.61 6.73
N ILE A 218 -3.98 11.32 7.46
CA ILE A 218 -5.25 10.84 8.03
C ILE A 218 -6.42 11.66 7.49
N VAL A 219 -7.48 10.97 7.09
CA VAL A 219 -8.76 11.54 6.63
C VAL A 219 -9.90 10.90 7.42
N ILE A 220 -10.76 11.75 8.01
CA ILE A 220 -12.02 11.34 8.67
C ILE A 220 -13.16 12.14 8.06
N LEU A 221 -14.27 11.46 7.73
CA LEU A 221 -15.46 12.09 7.17
C LEU A 221 -16.64 11.96 8.12
N SER A 222 -17.50 12.99 8.15
CA SER A 222 -18.75 13.01 8.89
C SER A 222 -19.73 14.02 8.27
N SER A 223 -21.01 13.85 8.52
CA SER A 223 -22.03 14.88 8.27
C SER A 223 -22.02 15.99 9.33
N ASP A 224 -21.44 15.73 10.51
CA ASP A 224 -21.40 16.69 11.62
C ASP A 224 -19.98 17.28 11.77
N LYS A 225 -19.89 18.59 11.56
CA LYS A 225 -18.66 19.37 11.72
C LYS A 225 -18.22 19.49 13.20
N ASN A 226 -19.16 19.52 14.14
CA ASN A 226 -18.86 19.62 15.56
C ASN A 226 -18.32 18.29 16.10
N PHE A 227 -18.88 17.18 15.65
CA PHE A 227 -18.31 15.86 15.90
C PHE A 227 -16.84 15.79 15.46
N LEU A 228 -16.50 16.27 14.25
CA LEU A 228 -15.10 16.29 13.78
C LEU A 228 -14.20 17.21 14.62
N ARG A 229 -14.71 18.29 15.21
CA ARG A 229 -13.95 19.13 16.15
C ARG A 229 -13.64 18.39 17.44
N THR A 230 -14.62 17.70 18.00
CA THR A 230 -14.43 16.86 19.20
C THR A 230 -13.44 15.74 18.95
N VAL A 231 -13.58 15.04 17.82
CA VAL A 231 -12.62 13.99 17.37
C VAL A 231 -11.20 14.55 17.24
N LEU A 232 -11.05 15.74 16.67
CA LEU A 232 -9.71 16.37 16.54
C LEU A 232 -9.06 16.66 17.90
N ILE A 233 -9.84 17.13 18.88
CA ILE A 233 -9.33 17.38 20.24
C ILE A 233 -8.89 16.06 20.88
N ALA A 234 -9.72 15.04 20.83
CA ALA A 234 -9.43 13.73 21.39
C ALA A 234 -8.19 13.08 20.73
N ILE A 235 -8.06 13.18 19.39
CA ILE A 235 -6.89 12.69 18.66
C ILE A 235 -5.61 13.43 19.07
N LYS A 236 -5.65 14.74 19.25
CA LYS A 236 -4.48 15.51 19.73
C LYS A 236 -4.02 15.05 21.09
N MET A 237 -4.95 14.79 22.01
CA MET A 237 -4.65 14.30 23.34
C MET A 237 -4.03 12.90 23.27
N TYR A 238 -4.66 11.97 22.56
CA TYR A 238 -4.14 10.60 22.42
C TYR A 238 -2.75 10.57 21.80
N LEU A 239 -2.54 11.29 20.71
CA LEU A 239 -1.23 11.33 20.05
C LEU A 239 -0.15 11.90 20.97
N LYS A 240 -0.46 12.91 21.77
CA LYS A 240 0.50 13.52 22.69
C LYS A 240 0.77 12.64 23.92
N GLU A 241 -0.29 12.18 24.60
CA GLU A 241 -0.16 11.51 25.90
C GLU A 241 0.20 10.02 25.78
N VAL A 242 -0.28 9.33 24.71
CA VAL A 242 -0.08 7.89 24.54
C VAL A 242 1.07 7.56 23.60
N LEU A 243 1.29 8.37 22.57
CA LEU A 243 2.25 8.08 21.51
C LEU A 243 3.38 9.11 21.39
N ASP A 244 3.43 10.11 22.26
CA ASP A 244 4.42 11.20 22.20
C ASP A 244 4.56 11.81 20.78
N LEU A 245 3.45 11.94 20.07
CA LEU A 245 3.37 12.49 18.73
C LEU A 245 2.59 13.81 18.71
N ARG A 246 2.84 14.65 17.72
CA ARG A 246 2.11 15.89 17.50
C ARG A 246 1.62 16.00 16.07
N LEU A 247 0.41 16.56 15.89
CA LEU A 247 -0.09 16.91 14.57
C LEU A 247 0.67 18.11 14.00
N LYS A 248 0.77 18.18 12.67
CA LYS A 248 1.13 19.41 11.97
C LYS A 248 0.06 20.48 12.22
N PRO A 249 0.43 21.77 12.33
CA PRO A 249 -0.54 22.84 12.61
C PRO A 249 -1.55 23.09 11.46
N ASN A 250 -1.31 22.53 10.27
CA ASN A 250 -2.11 22.71 9.08
C ASN A 250 -3.25 21.68 8.92
N TYR A 251 -3.71 21.06 10.03
CA TYR A 251 -4.94 20.26 10.01
C TYR A 251 -6.15 21.13 9.68
N GLN A 252 -7.17 20.56 9.05
CA GLN A 252 -8.30 21.32 8.52
C GLN A 252 -9.59 20.51 8.60
N ILE A 253 -10.69 21.22 8.94
CA ILE A 253 -12.06 20.73 8.80
C ILE A 253 -12.76 21.60 7.76
N PHE A 254 -13.25 20.99 6.67
CA PHE A 254 -13.84 21.70 5.54
C PHE A 254 -14.96 20.89 4.87
N PRO A 255 -15.92 21.56 4.20
CA PRO A 255 -16.90 20.87 3.36
C PRO A 255 -16.20 20.21 2.17
N VAL A 256 -16.59 18.97 1.86
CA VAL A 256 -15.92 18.16 0.84
C VAL A 256 -16.00 18.78 -0.55
N ASP A 257 -17.18 19.27 -0.95
CA ASP A 257 -17.40 19.78 -2.32
C ASP A 257 -16.87 21.19 -2.56
N ASP A 258 -16.68 22.00 -1.51
CA ASP A 258 -16.12 23.35 -1.67
C ASP A 258 -14.64 23.27 -2.06
N ARG A 259 -13.92 22.34 -1.52
CA ARG A 259 -12.46 22.30 -1.62
C ARG A 259 -11.90 21.04 -2.26
N GLY A 260 -12.56 19.91 -2.07
CA GLY A 260 -12.07 18.57 -2.40
C GLY A 260 -10.98 18.08 -1.45
N ILE A 261 -10.98 16.80 -1.19
CA ILE A 261 -10.01 16.13 -0.30
C ILE A 261 -8.72 15.84 -1.07
N ASP A 262 -7.64 16.54 -0.75
CA ASP A 262 -6.32 16.29 -1.33
C ASP A 262 -5.63 15.14 -0.59
N PHE A 263 -5.73 13.92 -1.09
CA PHE A 263 -5.23 12.72 -0.46
C PHE A 263 -4.57 11.78 -1.49
N VAL A 264 -3.50 11.10 -1.13
CA VAL A 264 -2.76 10.10 -1.91
C VAL A 264 -2.56 10.43 -3.40
N GLY A 265 -2.34 11.70 -3.74
CA GLY A 265 -2.07 12.13 -5.12
C GLY A 265 -3.30 12.48 -5.94
N TYR A 266 -4.47 12.48 -5.34
CA TYR A 266 -5.74 12.85 -5.95
C TYR A 266 -6.44 13.95 -5.14
N ARG A 267 -7.47 14.56 -5.77
CA ARG A 267 -8.42 15.44 -5.12
C ARG A 267 -9.83 14.87 -5.32
N PHE A 268 -10.47 14.48 -4.22
CA PHE A 268 -11.76 13.79 -4.21
C PHE A 268 -12.90 14.77 -3.92
N TYR A 269 -14.00 14.62 -4.64
CA TYR A 269 -15.29 15.26 -4.44
C TYR A 269 -16.36 14.15 -4.45
N HIS A 270 -17.58 14.44 -4.01
CA HIS A 270 -18.66 13.46 -4.10
C HIS A 270 -18.93 13.00 -5.53
N THR A 271 -18.86 13.91 -6.49
CA THR A 271 -19.21 13.63 -7.90
C THR A 271 -18.04 13.15 -8.76
N HIS A 272 -16.80 13.50 -8.40
CA HIS A 272 -15.64 13.23 -9.26
C HIS A 272 -14.32 13.20 -8.50
N VAL A 273 -13.29 12.66 -9.15
CA VAL A 273 -11.90 12.62 -8.64
C VAL A 273 -10.98 13.25 -9.65
N LEU A 274 -10.14 14.19 -9.22
CA LEU A 274 -9.14 14.86 -10.05
C LEU A 274 -7.72 14.41 -9.66
N LEU A 275 -6.80 14.47 -10.63
CA LEU A 275 -5.38 14.31 -10.35
C LEU A 275 -4.85 15.52 -9.59
N ARG A 276 -4.03 15.29 -8.54
CA ARG A 276 -3.41 16.37 -7.76
C ARG A 276 -2.66 17.37 -8.66
N LYS A 277 -2.81 18.66 -8.36
CA LYS A 277 -2.22 19.75 -9.18
C LYS A 277 -0.73 19.58 -9.40
N SER A 278 0.05 19.18 -8.39
CA SER A 278 1.50 18.98 -8.53
C SER A 278 1.87 17.85 -9.49
N ILE A 279 1.11 16.75 -9.52
CA ILE A 279 1.32 15.64 -10.47
C ILE A 279 0.92 16.10 -11.88
N LYS A 280 -0.20 16.81 -12.02
CA LYS A 280 -0.64 17.41 -13.30
C LYS A 280 0.42 18.36 -13.87
N ILE A 281 1.00 19.24 -13.05
CA ILE A 281 2.06 20.17 -13.48
C ILE A 281 3.28 19.40 -13.98
N ARG A 282 3.74 18.36 -13.26
CA ARG A 282 4.87 17.53 -13.69
C ARG A 282 4.59 16.82 -15.02
N LEU A 283 3.38 16.32 -15.20
CA LEU A 283 2.94 15.72 -16.45
C LEU A 283 3.02 16.72 -17.62
N PHE A 284 2.54 17.95 -17.44
CA PHE A 284 2.65 18.99 -18.49
C PHE A 284 4.08 19.47 -18.72
N ARG A 285 4.94 19.49 -17.70
CA ARG A 285 6.38 19.75 -17.90
C ARG A 285 7.03 18.66 -18.77
N LEU A 286 6.61 17.39 -18.63
CA LEU A 286 7.08 16.31 -19.49
C LEU A 286 6.62 16.51 -20.94
N VAL A 287 5.34 16.89 -21.16
CA VAL A 287 4.81 17.22 -22.50
C VAL A 287 5.58 18.39 -23.14
N LYS A 288 5.84 19.47 -22.39
CA LYS A 288 6.64 20.61 -22.88
C LYS A 288 8.08 20.22 -23.25
N LYS A 289 8.73 19.31 -22.51
CA LYS A 289 10.06 18.79 -22.88
C LYS A 289 10.04 18.09 -24.24
N TYR A 290 8.99 17.36 -24.54
CA TYR A 290 8.80 16.72 -25.84
C TYR A 290 8.56 17.76 -26.94
N GLN A 291 7.67 18.72 -26.73
CA GLN A 291 7.39 19.78 -27.68
C GLN A 291 8.63 20.64 -28.02
N SER A 292 9.52 20.85 -27.06
CA SER A 292 10.80 21.57 -27.24
C SER A 292 11.95 20.68 -27.79
N GLY A 293 11.69 19.44 -28.20
CA GLY A 293 12.70 18.52 -28.72
C GLY A 293 13.70 17.98 -27.71
N LYS A 294 13.55 18.29 -26.41
CA LYS A 294 14.47 17.82 -25.34
C LYS A 294 14.38 16.34 -25.03
N ILE A 295 13.31 15.69 -25.44
CA ILE A 295 13.09 14.24 -25.35
C ILE A 295 12.40 13.78 -26.63
N ASP A 296 12.71 12.58 -27.05
CA ASP A 296 12.09 11.94 -28.21
C ASP A 296 10.73 11.30 -27.88
N ARG A 297 10.08 10.75 -28.91
CA ARG A 297 8.78 10.09 -28.81
C ARG A 297 8.84 8.81 -27.95
N GLN A 298 9.94 8.07 -27.99
CA GLN A 298 10.11 6.83 -27.25
C GLN A 298 10.27 7.09 -25.76
N GLU A 299 11.10 8.07 -25.41
CA GLU A 299 11.30 8.51 -24.02
C GLU A 299 10.03 9.12 -23.43
N LEU A 300 9.28 9.92 -24.20
CA LEU A 300 7.98 10.41 -23.77
C LEU A 300 7.04 9.23 -23.44
N ARG A 301 6.91 8.25 -24.35
CA ARG A 301 6.07 7.07 -24.12
C ARG A 301 6.49 6.30 -22.86
N ARG A 302 7.79 6.08 -22.68
CA ARG A 302 8.35 5.40 -21.51
C ARG A 302 7.98 6.12 -20.20
N ARG A 303 8.17 7.43 -20.15
CA ARG A 303 7.85 8.25 -18.95
C ARG A 303 6.34 8.39 -18.71
N MET A 304 5.54 8.40 -19.76
CA MET A 304 4.07 8.47 -19.64
C MET A 304 3.46 7.24 -18.97
N GLN A 305 4.11 6.06 -18.99
CA GLN A 305 3.59 4.84 -18.37
C GLN A 305 3.28 5.03 -16.88
N SER A 306 4.15 5.71 -16.14
CA SER A 306 3.93 6.00 -14.72
C SER A 306 2.71 6.89 -14.49
N TYR A 307 2.44 7.86 -15.38
CA TYR A 307 1.26 8.73 -15.29
C TYR A 307 -0.03 8.01 -15.65
N PHE A 308 0.01 7.03 -16.56
CA PHE A 308 -1.18 6.22 -16.88
C PHE A 308 -1.71 5.47 -15.66
N GLY A 309 -0.81 4.99 -14.79
CA GLY A 309 -1.20 4.41 -13.50
C GLY A 309 -2.06 5.36 -12.66
N TRP A 310 -1.69 6.64 -12.59
CA TRP A 310 -2.45 7.68 -11.90
C TRP A 310 -3.76 8.03 -12.60
N LEU A 311 -3.72 8.21 -13.92
CA LEU A 311 -4.84 8.67 -14.73
C LEU A 311 -6.02 7.68 -14.77
N LYS A 312 -5.76 6.39 -14.52
CA LYS A 312 -6.78 5.34 -14.41
C LYS A 312 -7.79 5.57 -13.29
N PHE A 313 -7.36 6.17 -12.19
CA PHE A 313 -8.15 6.29 -10.96
C PHE A 313 -8.79 7.67 -10.77
N CYS A 314 -8.80 8.52 -11.81
CA CYS A 314 -9.42 9.85 -11.76
C CYS A 314 -10.16 10.19 -13.06
N ASN A 315 -10.93 11.27 -13.03
CA ASN A 315 -11.67 11.78 -14.18
C ASN A 315 -10.71 12.48 -15.18
N SER A 316 -9.93 11.69 -15.89
CA SER A 316 -8.79 12.14 -16.72
C SER A 316 -9.09 12.32 -18.21
N LYS A 317 -10.30 12.04 -18.70
CA LYS A 317 -10.66 12.03 -20.13
C LYS A 317 -10.27 13.33 -20.87
N ASN A 318 -10.64 14.48 -20.31
CA ASN A 318 -10.34 15.77 -20.93
C ASN A 318 -8.83 16.10 -20.87
N LEU A 319 -8.16 15.71 -19.78
CA LEU A 319 -6.72 15.85 -19.63
C LEU A 319 -5.96 15.04 -20.69
N LEU A 320 -6.36 13.78 -20.91
CA LEU A 320 -5.77 12.91 -21.93
C LEU A 320 -6.00 13.44 -23.34
N ARG A 321 -7.22 13.90 -23.68
CA ARG A 321 -7.52 14.53 -24.97
C ARG A 321 -6.63 15.74 -25.22
N LYS A 322 -6.39 16.55 -24.18
CA LYS A 322 -5.48 17.70 -24.28
C LYS A 322 -4.06 17.25 -24.60
N ILE A 323 -3.53 16.25 -23.87
CA ILE A 323 -2.18 15.71 -24.11
C ILE A 323 -2.07 15.10 -25.51
N GLN A 324 -3.07 14.36 -25.98
CA GLN A 324 -3.09 13.80 -27.34
C GLN A 324 -3.01 14.89 -28.41
N ARG A 325 -3.77 15.97 -28.25
CA ARG A 325 -3.69 17.14 -29.19
C ARG A 325 -2.32 17.81 -29.18
N GLU A 326 -1.74 17.97 -28.00
CA GLU A 326 -0.45 18.64 -27.83
C GLU A 326 0.76 17.80 -28.26
N THR A 327 0.65 16.47 -28.30
CA THR A 327 1.79 15.58 -28.61
C THR A 327 1.64 14.79 -29.90
N GLY A 328 0.46 14.79 -30.52
CA GLY A 328 0.14 13.91 -31.65
C GLY A 328 0.16 12.41 -31.31
N LEU A 329 0.32 12.05 -30.05
CA LEU A 329 0.36 10.65 -29.63
C LEU A 329 -1.05 10.11 -29.46
N ARG A 330 -1.36 9.00 -30.15
CA ARG A 330 -2.58 8.23 -29.87
C ARG A 330 -2.29 7.22 -28.75
N PHE A 331 -3.13 7.19 -27.75
CA PHE A 331 -3.10 6.23 -26.64
C PHE A 331 -4.22 5.21 -26.88
N SER A 332 -3.97 4.25 -27.78
CA SER A 332 -4.97 3.33 -28.34
C SER A 332 -5.70 2.48 -27.28
N ASN A 333 -5.12 2.28 -26.11
CA ASN A 333 -5.75 1.54 -25.02
C ASN A 333 -6.43 2.44 -23.99
N TRP A 334 -6.61 3.73 -24.30
CA TRP A 334 -7.09 4.73 -23.36
C TRP A 334 -8.30 5.52 -23.89
N ASP A 335 -9.17 4.91 -24.68
CA ASP A 335 -10.30 5.56 -25.31
C ASP A 335 -11.39 6.10 -24.38
N GLY A 336 -11.06 6.30 -23.09
CA GLY A 336 -12.02 6.88 -22.14
C GLY A 336 -13.37 6.14 -22.11
N LYS A 337 -13.46 4.97 -22.74
CA LYS A 337 -14.49 4.01 -22.41
C LYS A 337 -14.29 3.81 -20.91
N LYS A 338 -15.24 4.24 -20.11
CA LYS A 338 -15.35 3.83 -18.71
C LYS A 338 -14.84 2.41 -18.73
N SER A 339 -13.60 2.19 -18.21
CA SER A 339 -13.10 0.82 -18.12
C SER A 339 -14.26 0.07 -17.52
N ASN A 340 -14.64 -1.08 -18.05
CA ASN A 340 -15.75 -1.85 -17.50
C ASN A 340 -15.58 -2.08 -15.98
N ILE A 341 -14.37 -1.87 -15.45
CA ILE A 341 -14.04 -1.76 -14.04
C ILE A 341 -14.95 -0.76 -13.30
N SER A 342 -15.17 0.47 -13.76
CA SER A 342 -16.04 1.41 -13.04
C SER A 342 -17.52 1.02 -13.10
N ARG A 343 -17.92 0.22 -14.09
CA ARG A 343 -19.27 -0.39 -14.14
C ARG A 343 -19.37 -1.64 -13.25
N PHE A 344 -18.30 -2.40 -13.10
CA PHE A 344 -18.28 -3.63 -12.29
C PHE A 344 -18.16 -3.34 -10.79
N TYR A 345 -17.35 -2.36 -10.39
CA TYR A 345 -17.16 -2.02 -8.98
C TYR A 345 -18.35 -1.31 -8.32
N ASN A 346 -19.29 -0.77 -9.09
CA ASN A 346 -20.51 -0.17 -8.53
C ASN A 346 -21.64 -1.19 -8.25
N LYS A 347 -21.38 -2.50 -8.35
CA LYS A 347 -22.42 -3.51 -8.14
C LYS A 347 -21.80 -4.75 -7.50
N TYR A 348 -22.30 -5.12 -6.34
CA TYR A 348 -21.86 -6.28 -5.58
C TYR A 348 -21.93 -7.55 -6.43
N ILE A 349 -20.78 -8.19 -6.66
CA ILE A 349 -20.70 -9.51 -7.28
C ILE A 349 -20.56 -10.51 -6.14
N HIS A 350 -21.56 -11.36 -5.95
CA HIS A 350 -21.45 -12.50 -5.07
C HIS A 350 -20.87 -13.69 -5.83
N VAL A 351 -19.65 -14.08 -5.47
CA VAL A 351 -19.09 -15.36 -5.94
C VAL A 351 -19.84 -16.48 -5.24
N VAL A 352 -20.49 -17.30 -6.03
CA VAL A 352 -21.33 -18.42 -5.53
C VAL A 352 -20.50 -19.69 -5.41
N ASP A 353 -19.62 -19.94 -6.37
CA ASP A 353 -18.82 -21.15 -6.42
C ASP A 353 -17.57 -20.97 -7.29
N MET A 354 -16.53 -21.75 -6.98
CA MET A 354 -15.27 -21.77 -7.74
C MET A 354 -14.86 -23.22 -7.98
N VAL A 355 -14.79 -23.61 -9.25
CA VAL A 355 -14.46 -24.96 -9.65
C VAL A 355 -13.16 -25.00 -10.43
N SER A 356 -12.23 -25.87 -10.01
CA SER A 356 -10.99 -26.12 -10.71
C SER A 356 -11.12 -27.38 -11.58
N TYR A 357 -10.80 -27.25 -12.85
CA TYR A 357 -10.71 -28.36 -13.81
C TYR A 357 -9.26 -28.60 -14.20
N SER A 358 -8.98 -29.75 -14.81
CA SER A 358 -7.61 -30.11 -15.21
C SER A 358 -6.94 -29.11 -16.16
N LYS A 359 -7.70 -28.38 -16.96
CA LYS A 359 -7.20 -27.42 -17.96
C LYS A 359 -7.68 -25.98 -17.78
N CYS A 360 -8.66 -25.73 -16.91
CA CYS A 360 -9.18 -24.36 -16.67
C CYS A 360 -9.79 -24.22 -15.28
N PHE A 361 -10.05 -22.97 -14.90
CA PHE A 361 -10.71 -22.58 -13.67
C PHE A 361 -11.99 -21.85 -14.00
N ARG A 362 -13.10 -22.20 -13.37
CA ARG A 362 -14.41 -21.55 -13.53
C ARG A 362 -14.81 -20.88 -12.22
N VAL A 363 -15.25 -19.63 -12.31
CA VAL A 363 -15.82 -18.87 -11.20
C VAL A 363 -17.29 -18.57 -11.55
N ASN A 364 -18.21 -19.06 -10.75
CA ASN A 364 -19.63 -18.78 -10.85
C ASN A 364 -19.97 -17.61 -9.91
N PHE A 365 -20.73 -16.63 -10.39
CA PHE A 365 -21.11 -15.47 -9.59
C PHE A 365 -22.52 -14.97 -9.95
N VAL A 366 -23.15 -14.29 -9.02
CA VAL A 366 -24.45 -13.65 -9.21
C VAL A 366 -24.25 -12.12 -9.30
N TYR A 367 -24.89 -11.54 -10.31
CA TYR A 367 -24.89 -10.11 -10.55
C TYR A 367 -26.26 -9.65 -11.03
N ASN A 368 -26.88 -8.65 -10.35
CA ASN A 368 -28.25 -8.22 -10.63
C ASN A 368 -29.26 -9.38 -10.68
N ASN A 369 -29.22 -10.29 -9.72
CA ASN A 369 -30.05 -11.50 -9.61
C ASN A 369 -29.95 -12.44 -10.83
N LYS A 370 -28.91 -12.31 -11.67
CA LYS A 370 -28.61 -13.22 -12.78
C LYS A 370 -27.29 -13.93 -12.49
N SER A 371 -27.28 -15.23 -12.78
CA SER A 371 -26.08 -16.05 -12.64
C SER A 371 -25.20 -15.95 -13.88
N TYR A 372 -23.92 -15.83 -13.67
CA TYR A 372 -22.88 -15.74 -14.71
C TYR A 372 -21.74 -16.68 -14.36
N TYR A 373 -20.93 -17.02 -15.35
CA TYR A 373 -19.66 -17.68 -15.10
C TYR A 373 -18.53 -17.06 -15.91
N PHE A 374 -17.33 -17.27 -15.43
CA PHE A 374 -16.10 -16.86 -16.05
C PHE A 374 -15.11 -18.03 -16.04
N GLU A 375 -14.42 -18.25 -17.14
CA GLU A 375 -13.41 -19.30 -17.29
C GLU A 375 -12.05 -18.72 -17.64
N SER A 376 -10.99 -19.28 -17.07
CA SER A 376 -9.60 -18.92 -17.37
C SER A 376 -8.69 -20.13 -17.31
N LYS A 377 -7.72 -20.20 -18.21
CA LYS A 377 -6.61 -21.17 -18.19
C LYS A 377 -5.45 -20.71 -17.27
N SER A 378 -5.47 -19.45 -16.80
CA SER A 378 -4.42 -18.88 -15.94
C SER A 378 -4.72 -19.11 -14.46
N ARG A 379 -3.80 -19.80 -13.79
CA ARG A 379 -3.83 -20.02 -12.34
C ARG A 379 -3.71 -18.70 -11.55
N GLU A 380 -2.88 -17.77 -12.02
CA GLU A 380 -2.73 -16.45 -11.40
C GLU A 380 -4.02 -15.64 -11.44
N LEU A 381 -4.76 -15.75 -12.55
CA LEU A 381 -6.03 -15.10 -12.73
C LEU A 381 -7.11 -15.66 -11.79
N PHE A 382 -7.15 -16.97 -11.59
CA PHE A 382 -8.04 -17.63 -10.65
C PHE A 382 -7.78 -17.18 -9.21
N TYR A 383 -6.50 -17.14 -8.78
CA TYR A 383 -6.13 -16.66 -7.45
C TYR A 383 -6.31 -15.15 -7.26
N SER A 384 -6.21 -14.34 -8.31
CA SER A 384 -6.48 -12.90 -8.22
C SER A 384 -7.97 -12.62 -8.01
N LEU A 385 -8.87 -13.46 -8.55
CA LEU A 385 -10.31 -13.37 -8.36
C LEU A 385 -10.75 -13.75 -6.93
N THR A 386 -10.03 -14.66 -6.28
CA THR A 386 -10.27 -15.01 -4.86
C THR A 386 -9.90 -13.88 -3.89
N ARG A 387 -9.21 -12.82 -4.36
CA ARG A 387 -8.69 -11.70 -3.57
C ARG A 387 -9.27 -10.33 -3.95
N TYR A 388 -10.47 -10.27 -4.55
CA TYR A 388 -11.18 -9.02 -4.88
C TYR A 388 -10.61 -8.19 -6.04
N SER A 389 -9.81 -8.73 -6.95
CA SER A 389 -9.35 -8.01 -8.13
C SER A 389 -9.67 -8.77 -9.42
N PHE A 390 -10.67 -8.30 -10.16
CA PHE A 390 -11.00 -8.86 -11.47
C PHE A 390 -10.06 -8.28 -12.56
N PRO A 391 -9.52 -9.13 -13.46
CA PRO A 391 -8.73 -8.63 -14.59
C PRO A 391 -9.58 -7.93 -15.65
N VAL A 392 -8.97 -7.01 -16.36
CA VAL A 392 -9.60 -6.00 -17.21
C VAL A 392 -10.25 -6.56 -18.51
N ASN A 393 -9.90 -7.77 -18.94
CA ASN A 393 -10.32 -8.35 -20.24
C ASN A 393 -10.77 -9.80 -20.11
N PHE A 394 -11.97 -10.02 -19.65
CA PHE A 394 -12.61 -11.34 -19.72
C PHE A 394 -14.02 -11.26 -20.34
N LYS A 395 -14.39 -12.30 -21.06
CA LYS A 395 -15.74 -12.45 -21.62
C LYS A 395 -16.65 -13.06 -20.57
N ILE A 396 -17.71 -12.34 -20.19
CA ILE A 396 -18.76 -12.82 -19.31
C ILE A 396 -19.79 -13.55 -20.16
N ARG A 397 -20.14 -14.77 -19.80
CA ARG A 397 -21.21 -15.55 -20.43
C ARG A 397 -22.32 -15.78 -19.41
N PRO A 398 -23.60 -15.71 -19.82
CA PRO A 398 -24.70 -16.05 -18.93
C PRO A 398 -24.61 -17.55 -18.55
N TYR A 399 -24.82 -17.82 -17.27
CA TYR A 399 -24.82 -19.18 -16.75
C TYR A 399 -26.20 -19.80 -17.02
N VAL A 400 -26.26 -20.73 -17.97
CA VAL A 400 -27.45 -21.55 -18.22
C VAL A 400 -27.17 -22.92 -17.58
N ARG A 401 -27.97 -23.30 -16.58
CA ARG A 401 -27.87 -24.61 -15.92
C ARG A 401 -28.37 -25.70 -16.88
N THR A 402 -27.47 -26.23 -17.71
CA THR A 402 -27.78 -27.39 -18.55
C THR A 402 -27.14 -28.64 -17.94
N LYS A 403 -27.87 -29.78 -17.97
CA LYS A 403 -27.41 -31.09 -17.47
C LYS A 403 -26.13 -31.63 -18.19
N LYS A 404 -25.62 -30.95 -19.23
CA LYS A 404 -24.48 -31.37 -20.06
C LYS A 404 -23.14 -30.68 -19.77
N SER A 405 -22.98 -29.94 -18.69
CA SER A 405 -21.77 -29.06 -18.48
C SER A 405 -20.50 -29.79 -17.98
N ARG A 406 -20.43 -31.12 -18.06
CA ARG A 406 -19.22 -31.85 -17.60
C ARG A 406 -18.13 -32.06 -18.67
N ASN A 407 -18.40 -31.84 -19.96
CA ASN A 407 -17.49 -32.27 -21.03
C ASN A 407 -16.95 -31.18 -21.99
N GLU A 408 -17.17 -29.89 -21.77
CA GLU A 408 -16.80 -28.85 -22.75
C GLU A 408 -15.44 -28.11 -22.48
N CYS A 409 -14.58 -28.66 -21.69
CA CYS A 409 -13.19 -28.17 -21.59
C CYS A 409 -12.18 -28.91 -22.47
N THR A 410 -12.63 -29.58 -23.54
CA THR A 410 -11.78 -30.25 -24.51
C THR A 410 -11.90 -29.59 -25.88
N ALA A 411 -11.20 -28.47 -26.08
CA ALA A 411 -10.67 -28.01 -27.37
C ALA A 411 -9.68 -26.83 -27.09
#